data_54168342e948abb7c672b1af24b99a0a
#
_entry.id   54168342e948abb7c672b1af24b99a0a
#
_cell.length_a   1.000
_cell.length_b   1.000
_cell.length_c   1.000
_cell.angle_alpha   90.00
_cell.angle_beta   90.00
_cell.angle_gamma   90.00
#
_symmetry.space_group_name_H-M   'P 1'
#
loop_
_entity.id
_entity.type
_entity.pdbx_description
1 polymer ?
#
loop_
_entity_poly.entity_id
_entity_poly.type
_entity_poly.pdbx_seq_one_letter_code
_entity_poly.pdbx_strand_id
1 'polypeptide(L)'
;MTDQILPQVLEQILSGSKTADAVFSALVPALGEVLNCDRVFLYLRNPETLRGRVPYCWRRNSDYPDVSGAEWKKEPESLGEEDPLFAAALRTKPSIFVEDVATANPEVVNKDFEAKVFGHRALIHAHLCSDGLLWGVLQPCIFDRPRVWTDFDRQVIAAVTEKISPLAVAFVTASASKDQR
;
A
#
# COMPACT_ATOMS: atom_id res chain seq x y z
N MET A 1 4.77 14.17 -25.13
CA MET A 1 5.22 14.04 -23.73
C MET A 1 4.18 14.68 -22.84
N THR A 2 3.34 13.89 -22.25
CA THR A 2 2.49 14.37 -21.16
C THR A 2 3.34 14.28 -19.91
N ASP A 3 3.85 15.41 -19.44
CA ASP A 3 4.39 15.52 -18.11
C ASP A 3 3.29 15.05 -17.14
N GLN A 4 3.54 13.94 -16.47
CA GLN A 4 2.67 13.47 -15.41
C GLN A 4 2.76 14.48 -14.26
N ILE A 5 1.84 15.43 -14.27
CA ILE A 5 1.81 16.44 -13.23
C ILE A 5 1.11 15.83 -12.02
N LEU A 6 1.91 15.41 -11.03
CA LEU A 6 1.38 15.07 -9.71
C LEU A 6 0.75 16.30 -9.09
N PRO A 7 -0.32 16.15 -8.29
CA PRO A 7 -0.79 17.25 -7.45
C PRO A 7 0.38 17.86 -6.65
N GLN A 8 0.38 19.18 -6.55
CA GLN A 8 1.49 19.92 -5.92
C GLN A 8 1.80 19.43 -4.51
N VAL A 9 0.77 19.07 -3.74
CA VAL A 9 0.98 18.55 -2.38
C VAL A 9 1.80 17.26 -2.38
N LEU A 10 1.59 16.37 -3.35
CA LEU A 10 2.35 15.13 -3.47
C LEU A 10 3.78 15.39 -3.96
N GLU A 11 3.94 16.29 -4.93
CA GLU A 11 5.27 16.68 -5.40
C GLU A 11 6.14 17.26 -4.28
N GLN A 12 5.57 18.11 -3.45
CA GLN A 12 6.28 18.71 -2.31
C GLN A 12 6.70 17.65 -1.29
N ILE A 13 5.82 16.68 -1.01
CA ILE A 13 6.12 15.60 -0.07
C ILE A 13 7.24 14.69 -0.62
N LEU A 14 7.21 14.38 -1.90
CA LEU A 14 8.13 13.44 -2.53
C LEU A 14 9.46 14.07 -2.96
N SER A 15 9.56 15.41 -2.97
CA SER A 15 10.77 16.12 -3.37
C SER A 15 11.70 16.38 -2.18
N GLY A 16 13.00 16.47 -2.46
CA GLY A 16 14.01 16.84 -1.47
C GLY A 16 14.57 15.65 -0.68
N SER A 17 15.55 15.98 0.19
CA SER A 17 16.25 14.99 1.03
C SER A 17 15.52 14.84 2.37
N LYS A 18 14.50 14.00 2.40
CA LYS A 18 13.73 13.70 3.61
C LYS A 18 13.93 12.25 4.03
N THR A 19 13.77 11.99 5.33
CA THR A 19 13.74 10.60 5.82
C THR A 19 12.52 9.85 5.29
N ALA A 20 12.62 8.55 5.19
CA ALA A 20 11.49 7.71 4.79
C ALA A 20 10.27 7.94 5.72
N ASP A 21 10.49 8.02 7.03
CA ASP A 21 9.43 8.29 8.01
C ASP A 21 8.72 9.63 7.74
N ALA A 22 9.47 10.70 7.49
CA ALA A 22 8.90 12.01 7.20
C ALA A 22 8.05 11.98 5.93
N VAL A 23 8.52 11.30 4.89
CA VAL A 23 7.77 11.16 3.63
C VAL A 23 6.50 10.36 3.86
N PHE A 24 6.58 9.19 4.46
CA PHE A 24 5.42 8.32 4.64
C PHE A 24 4.36 8.92 5.55
N SER A 25 4.77 9.58 6.64
CA SER A 25 3.83 10.25 7.57
C SER A 25 3.01 11.33 6.88
N ALA A 26 3.62 12.06 5.94
CA ALA A 26 2.93 13.11 5.18
C ALA A 26 2.15 12.54 3.99
N LEU A 27 2.71 11.55 3.32
CA LEU A 27 2.16 10.99 2.07
C LEU A 27 0.85 10.24 2.29
N VAL A 28 0.77 9.39 3.33
CA VAL A 28 -0.39 8.52 3.55
C VAL A 28 -1.68 9.34 3.74
N PRO A 29 -1.71 10.37 4.61
CA PRO A 29 -2.88 11.25 4.70
C PRO A 29 -3.17 12.02 3.41
N ALA A 30 -2.14 12.55 2.75
CA ALA A 30 -2.30 13.32 1.53
C ALA A 30 -2.91 12.48 0.40
N LEU A 31 -2.51 11.21 0.27
CA LEU A 31 -3.11 10.29 -0.70
C LEU A 31 -4.58 10.04 -0.42
N GLY A 32 -4.96 9.90 0.84
CA GLY A 32 -6.36 9.76 1.23
C GLY A 32 -7.22 10.89 0.72
N GLU A 33 -6.73 12.12 0.82
CA GLU A 33 -7.43 13.32 0.32
C GLU A 33 -7.38 13.41 -1.21
N VAL A 34 -6.22 13.24 -1.83
CA VAL A 34 -6.05 13.34 -3.28
C VAL A 34 -6.90 12.30 -4.02
N LEU A 35 -6.90 11.06 -3.54
CA LEU A 35 -7.67 9.96 -4.15
C LEU A 35 -9.11 9.88 -3.63
N ASN A 36 -9.48 10.70 -2.66
CA ASN A 36 -10.79 10.67 -2.01
C ASN A 36 -11.17 9.27 -1.52
N CYS A 37 -10.29 8.68 -0.73
CA CYS A 37 -10.47 7.35 -0.16
C CYS A 37 -11.05 7.39 1.25
N ASP A 38 -11.47 6.24 1.75
CA ASP A 38 -11.97 6.09 3.12
C ASP A 38 -10.83 5.78 4.10
N ARG A 39 -9.84 5.03 3.64
CA ARG A 39 -8.65 4.69 4.41
C ARG A 39 -7.47 4.51 3.44
N VAL A 40 -6.26 4.88 3.90
CA VAL A 40 -5.00 4.54 3.23
C VAL A 40 -4.05 4.00 4.28
N PHE A 41 -3.47 2.84 4.03
CA PHE A 41 -2.42 2.32 4.88
C PHE A 41 -1.23 1.83 4.07
N LEU A 42 -0.07 1.83 4.72
CA LEU A 42 1.18 1.36 4.14
C LEU A 42 1.69 0.16 4.94
N TYR A 43 1.66 -1.00 4.29
CA TYR A 43 2.29 -2.20 4.81
C TYR A 43 3.73 -2.25 4.34
N LEU A 44 4.68 -2.41 5.28
CA LEU A 44 6.10 -2.56 5.00
C LEU A 44 6.56 -3.92 5.50
N ARG A 45 7.42 -4.58 4.72
CA ARG A 45 7.89 -5.93 5.02
C ARG A 45 9.37 -6.10 4.70
N ASN A 46 10.00 -7.00 5.43
CA ASN A 46 11.37 -7.44 5.13
C ASN A 46 11.29 -8.76 4.36
N PRO A 47 11.74 -8.79 3.09
CA PRO A 47 11.66 -10.01 2.27
C PRO A 47 12.57 -11.14 2.73
N GLU A 48 13.58 -10.86 3.57
CA GLU A 48 14.48 -11.87 4.11
C GLU A 48 13.88 -12.57 5.33
N THR A 49 13.27 -11.81 6.23
CA THR A 49 12.70 -12.34 7.49
C THR A 49 11.24 -12.73 7.37
N LEU A 50 10.55 -12.29 6.31
CA LEU A 50 9.11 -12.46 6.09
C LEU A 50 8.27 -11.87 7.23
N ARG A 51 8.73 -10.76 7.78
CA ARG A 51 8.04 -10.01 8.83
C ARG A 51 7.62 -8.66 8.28
N GLY A 52 6.43 -8.23 8.67
CA GLY A 52 5.89 -6.95 8.24
C GLY A 52 5.10 -6.27 9.34
N ARG A 53 4.79 -5.01 9.09
CA ARG A 53 3.91 -4.20 9.94
C ARG A 53 3.27 -3.08 9.13
N VAL A 54 2.26 -2.45 9.71
CA VAL A 54 1.62 -1.26 9.15
C VAL A 54 2.00 -0.07 10.01
N PRO A 55 3.08 0.67 9.70
CA PRO A 55 3.48 1.82 10.52
C PRO A 55 2.62 3.07 10.28
N TYR A 56 1.90 3.13 9.17
CA TYR A 56 1.12 4.32 8.79
C TYR A 56 -0.26 3.90 8.31
N CYS A 57 -1.30 4.47 8.92
CA CYS A 57 -2.69 4.27 8.55
C CYS A 57 -3.44 5.60 8.73
N TRP A 58 -4.06 6.09 7.68
CA TRP A 58 -4.94 7.23 7.71
C TRP A 58 -6.38 6.76 7.46
N ARG A 59 -7.31 7.33 8.21
CA ARG A 59 -8.75 7.07 8.08
C ARG A 59 -9.47 8.39 7.92
N ARG A 60 -10.49 8.40 7.06
CA ARG A 60 -11.33 9.58 6.88
C ARG A 60 -12.11 9.91 8.16
N ASN A 61 -12.53 8.87 8.87
CA ASN A 61 -13.20 9.00 10.18
C ASN A 61 -12.96 7.75 11.03
N SER A 62 -13.43 7.79 12.28
CA SER A 62 -13.22 6.71 13.26
C SER A 62 -14.07 5.46 13.05
N ASP A 63 -15.04 5.51 12.12
CA ASP A 63 -15.88 4.33 11.81
C ASP A 63 -15.09 3.26 11.06
N TYR A 64 -14.01 3.63 10.37
CA TYR A 64 -13.15 2.71 9.67
C TYR A 64 -12.08 2.14 10.61
N PRO A 65 -11.75 0.83 10.51
CA PRO A 65 -10.77 0.23 11.41
C PRO A 65 -9.36 0.80 11.20
N ASP A 66 -8.66 1.05 12.30
CA ASP A 66 -7.22 1.33 12.28
C ASP A 66 -6.45 0.02 12.26
N VAL A 67 -5.66 -0.17 11.21
CA VAL A 67 -4.86 -1.38 11.02
C VAL A 67 -3.38 -1.17 11.35
N SER A 68 -3.02 0.01 11.88
CA SER A 68 -1.64 0.30 12.25
C SER A 68 -1.15 -0.54 13.44
N GLY A 69 0.13 -0.83 13.45
CA GLY A 69 0.78 -1.55 14.54
C GLY A 69 2.29 -1.33 14.53
N ALA A 70 2.87 -1.28 15.73
CA ALA A 70 4.29 -1.00 15.92
C ALA A 70 5.18 -2.23 15.78
N GLU A 71 4.62 -3.42 15.95
CA GLU A 71 5.39 -4.66 16.00
C GLU A 71 5.57 -5.31 14.63
N TRP A 72 6.78 -5.77 14.36
CA TRP A 72 7.07 -6.64 13.22
C TRP A 72 6.54 -8.03 13.48
N LYS A 73 5.59 -8.49 12.65
CA LYS A 73 4.95 -9.79 12.80
C LYS A 73 5.29 -10.67 11.61
N LYS A 74 5.52 -11.96 11.90
CA LYS A 74 5.75 -12.94 10.84
C LYS A 74 4.48 -13.10 10.00
N GLU A 75 4.64 -13.05 8.68
CA GLU A 75 3.56 -13.30 7.74
C GLU A 75 3.12 -14.77 7.84
N PRO A 76 1.79 -15.04 7.85
CA PRO A 76 1.30 -16.41 7.79
C PRO A 76 1.80 -17.13 6.53
N GLU A 77 2.23 -18.38 6.67
CA GLU A 77 2.71 -19.16 5.53
C GLU A 77 1.64 -19.35 4.45
N SER A 78 0.38 -19.40 4.85
CA SER A 78 -0.77 -19.54 3.96
C SER A 78 -1.18 -18.24 3.25
N LEU A 79 -0.62 -17.10 3.60
CA LEU A 79 -1.09 -15.80 3.12
C LEU A 79 -1.08 -15.71 1.59
N GLY A 80 -0.02 -16.19 0.94
CA GLY A 80 0.07 -16.18 -0.52
C GLY A 80 -0.93 -17.13 -1.21
N GLU A 81 -1.45 -18.12 -0.49
CA GLU A 81 -2.48 -19.03 -1.01
C GLU A 81 -3.89 -18.47 -0.79
N GLU A 82 -4.09 -17.80 0.33
CA GLU A 82 -5.39 -17.23 0.71
C GLU A 82 -5.69 -15.92 0.02
N ASP A 83 -4.66 -15.11 -0.25
CA ASP A 83 -4.78 -13.77 -0.81
C ASP A 83 -4.09 -13.67 -2.18
N PRO A 84 -4.84 -13.78 -3.29
CA PRO A 84 -4.27 -13.65 -4.63
C PRO A 84 -3.62 -12.28 -4.90
N LEU A 85 -4.09 -11.20 -4.28
CA LEU A 85 -3.48 -9.88 -4.38
C LEU A 85 -2.06 -9.91 -3.80
N PHE A 86 -1.91 -10.47 -2.63
CA PHE A 86 -0.60 -10.61 -1.98
C PHE A 86 0.31 -11.57 -2.76
N ALA A 87 -0.23 -12.66 -3.28
CA ALA A 87 0.52 -13.58 -4.14
C ALA A 87 1.07 -12.89 -5.38
N ALA A 88 0.28 -12.03 -6.04
CA ALA A 88 0.74 -11.25 -7.17
C ALA A 88 1.84 -10.25 -6.78
N ALA A 89 1.69 -9.61 -5.62
CA ALA A 89 2.69 -8.69 -5.08
C ALA A 89 4.02 -9.42 -4.81
N LEU A 90 3.98 -10.61 -4.22
CA LEU A 90 5.18 -11.44 -3.98
C LEU A 90 5.91 -11.80 -5.27
N ARG A 91 5.18 -11.95 -6.38
CA ARG A 91 5.76 -12.17 -7.71
C ARG A 91 6.16 -10.87 -8.41
N THR A 92 6.11 -9.74 -7.71
CA THR A 92 6.44 -8.40 -8.22
C THR A 92 5.65 -8.02 -9.49
N LYS A 93 4.40 -8.47 -9.55
CA LYS A 93 3.48 -8.07 -10.63
C LYS A 93 3.11 -6.60 -10.48
N PRO A 94 2.64 -5.94 -11.57
CA PRO A 94 2.16 -4.57 -11.49
C PRO A 94 1.05 -4.40 -10.44
N SER A 95 0.94 -3.19 -9.90
CA SER A 95 -0.12 -2.83 -8.95
C SER A 95 -1.51 -3.18 -9.50
N ILE A 96 -2.42 -3.60 -8.62
CA ILE A 96 -3.74 -4.08 -8.98
C ILE A 96 -4.79 -3.10 -8.49
N PHE A 97 -5.73 -2.76 -9.37
CA PHE A 97 -6.83 -1.84 -9.11
C PHE A 97 -8.12 -2.64 -9.10
N VAL A 98 -8.76 -2.73 -7.94
CA VAL A 98 -10.01 -3.49 -7.75
C VAL A 98 -11.15 -2.50 -7.61
N GLU A 99 -12.04 -2.45 -8.60
CA GLU A 99 -13.16 -1.51 -8.65
C GLU A 99 -14.35 -1.97 -7.81
N ASP A 100 -14.53 -3.29 -7.70
CA ASP A 100 -15.59 -3.90 -6.88
C ASP A 100 -15.19 -5.31 -6.46
N VAL A 101 -14.91 -5.49 -5.18
CA VAL A 101 -14.58 -6.80 -4.62
C VAL A 101 -15.72 -7.80 -4.84
N ALA A 102 -16.98 -7.35 -4.79
CA ALA A 102 -18.15 -8.22 -4.93
C ALA A 102 -18.23 -8.90 -6.31
N THR A 103 -17.70 -8.25 -7.35
CA THR A 103 -17.77 -8.74 -8.74
C THR A 103 -16.39 -9.05 -9.34
N ALA A 104 -15.32 -8.90 -8.56
CA ALA A 104 -13.97 -9.13 -9.04
C ALA A 104 -13.74 -10.60 -9.42
N ASN A 105 -12.85 -10.82 -10.39
CA ASN A 105 -12.41 -12.16 -10.77
C ASN A 105 -11.81 -12.87 -9.54
N PRO A 106 -12.27 -14.09 -9.19
CA PRO A 106 -11.73 -14.85 -8.06
C PRO A 106 -10.23 -15.16 -8.16
N GLU A 107 -9.66 -15.16 -9.35
CA GLU A 107 -8.21 -15.32 -9.55
C GLU A 107 -7.43 -14.08 -9.10
N VAL A 108 -8.09 -12.91 -9.02
CA VAL A 108 -7.50 -11.64 -8.62
C VAL A 108 -7.77 -11.35 -7.15
N VAL A 109 -9.02 -11.56 -6.70
CA VAL A 109 -9.46 -11.27 -5.33
C VAL A 109 -10.20 -12.46 -4.75
N ASN A 110 -9.78 -12.91 -3.57
CA ASN A 110 -10.56 -13.85 -2.77
C ASN A 110 -11.54 -13.04 -1.91
N LYS A 111 -12.83 -13.04 -2.31
CA LYS A 111 -13.88 -12.25 -1.64
C LYS A 111 -14.06 -12.63 -0.17
N ASP A 112 -14.00 -13.91 0.14
CA ASP A 112 -14.21 -14.39 1.51
C ASP A 112 -13.07 -13.97 2.42
N PHE A 113 -11.83 -14.06 1.93
CA PHE A 113 -10.66 -13.56 2.63
C PHE A 113 -10.74 -12.04 2.86
N GLU A 114 -11.05 -11.30 1.80
CA GLU A 114 -11.16 -9.84 1.86
C GLU A 114 -12.25 -9.39 2.85
N ALA A 115 -13.41 -10.04 2.82
CA ALA A 115 -14.51 -9.75 3.75
C ALA A 115 -14.15 -10.05 5.20
N LYS A 116 -13.44 -11.15 5.44
CA LYS A 116 -13.05 -11.59 6.78
C LYS A 116 -11.94 -10.72 7.38
N VAL A 117 -10.95 -10.34 6.58
CA VAL A 117 -9.73 -9.68 7.06
C VAL A 117 -9.84 -8.16 6.99
N PHE A 118 -10.35 -7.60 5.90
CA PHE A 118 -10.32 -6.16 5.63
C PHE A 118 -11.69 -5.51 5.49
N GLY A 119 -12.63 -6.16 4.82
CA GLY A 119 -13.96 -5.62 4.57
C GLY A 119 -14.03 -4.55 3.47
N HIS A 120 -13.03 -4.47 2.60
CA HIS A 120 -13.02 -3.48 1.51
C HIS A 120 -14.06 -3.79 0.43
N ARG A 121 -14.66 -2.75 -0.16
CA ARG A 121 -15.49 -2.87 -1.36
C ARG A 121 -14.68 -2.61 -2.63
N ALA A 122 -13.80 -1.60 -2.61
CA ALA A 122 -12.85 -1.30 -3.67
C ALA A 122 -11.48 -0.99 -3.06
N LEU A 123 -10.40 -1.25 -3.78
CA LEU A 123 -9.06 -0.97 -3.28
C LEU A 123 -8.04 -0.85 -4.41
N ILE A 124 -6.94 -0.20 -4.10
CA ILE A 124 -5.71 -0.28 -4.88
C ILE A 124 -4.69 -1.09 -4.07
N HIS A 125 -4.12 -2.11 -4.68
CA HIS A 125 -3.04 -2.92 -4.11
C HIS A 125 -1.75 -2.52 -4.82
N ALA A 126 -1.10 -1.46 -4.32
CA ALA A 126 0.06 -0.86 -4.96
C ALA A 126 1.35 -1.49 -4.42
N HIS A 127 2.14 -2.07 -5.30
CA HIS A 127 3.30 -2.89 -4.94
C HIS A 127 4.57 -2.05 -4.92
N LEU A 128 5.29 -2.10 -3.80
CA LEU A 128 6.60 -1.46 -3.62
C LEU A 128 7.69 -2.52 -3.80
N CYS A 129 8.29 -2.51 -4.98
CA CYS A 129 9.25 -3.54 -5.38
C CYS A 129 10.62 -2.92 -5.63
N SER A 130 11.67 -3.68 -5.31
CA SER A 130 13.06 -3.34 -5.61
C SER A 130 13.86 -4.62 -5.77
N ASP A 131 14.67 -4.70 -6.82
CA ASP A 131 15.54 -5.83 -7.12
C ASP A 131 14.80 -7.18 -7.15
N GLY A 132 13.58 -7.18 -7.70
CA GLY A 132 12.77 -8.40 -7.82
C GLY A 132 12.14 -8.88 -6.51
N LEU A 133 12.15 -8.05 -5.46
CA LEU A 133 11.60 -8.36 -4.15
C LEU A 133 10.50 -7.38 -3.77
N LEU A 134 9.51 -7.87 -3.03
CA LEU A 134 8.44 -7.05 -2.48
C LEU A 134 8.86 -6.49 -1.12
N TRP A 135 8.81 -5.16 -0.97
CA TRP A 135 9.15 -4.44 0.26
C TRP A 135 7.96 -3.82 0.95
N GLY A 136 6.84 -3.72 0.28
CA GLY A 136 5.63 -3.18 0.88
C GLY A 136 4.46 -3.13 -0.07
N VAL A 137 3.29 -2.80 0.50
CA VAL A 137 2.04 -2.59 -0.24
C VAL A 137 1.36 -1.34 0.30
N LEU A 138 1.06 -0.42 -0.60
CA LEU A 138 0.27 0.78 -0.29
C LEU A 138 -1.17 0.52 -0.72
N GLN A 139 -2.13 0.69 0.22
CA GLN A 139 -3.52 0.33 -0.02
C GLN A 139 -4.49 1.49 0.24
N PRO A 140 -4.83 2.28 -0.78
CA PRO A 140 -6.04 3.11 -0.76
C PRO A 140 -7.29 2.25 -0.83
N CYS A 141 -8.28 2.50 0.03
CA CYS A 141 -9.44 1.63 0.23
C CYS A 141 -10.75 2.40 0.27
N ILE A 142 -11.81 1.77 -0.25
CA ILE A 142 -13.21 2.19 -0.17
C ILE A 142 -14.01 1.05 0.46
N PHE A 143 -14.86 1.33 1.43
CA PHE A 143 -15.58 0.30 2.20
C PHE A 143 -17.00 0.02 1.74
N ASP A 144 -17.77 1.04 1.43
CA ASP A 144 -19.24 0.93 1.31
C ASP A 144 -19.77 0.97 -0.13
N ARG A 145 -18.89 1.16 -1.11
CA ARG A 145 -19.28 1.34 -2.51
C ARG A 145 -18.17 0.89 -3.46
N PRO A 146 -18.51 0.49 -4.69
CA PRO A 146 -17.50 0.32 -5.73
C PRO A 146 -16.89 1.66 -6.13
N ARG A 147 -15.74 1.61 -6.75
CA ARG A 147 -15.03 2.80 -7.23
C ARG A 147 -14.36 2.52 -8.57
N VAL A 148 -14.66 3.34 -9.56
CA VAL A 148 -13.89 3.35 -10.81
C VAL A 148 -12.59 4.11 -10.57
N TRP A 149 -11.47 3.41 -10.73
CA TRP A 149 -10.14 4.03 -10.62
C TRP A 149 -9.80 4.67 -11.95
N THR A 150 -9.76 6.01 -11.96
CA THR A 150 -9.54 6.82 -13.17
C THR A 150 -8.09 6.75 -13.64
N ASP A 151 -7.83 7.24 -14.86
CA ASP A 151 -6.46 7.39 -15.37
C ASP A 151 -5.63 8.28 -14.43
N PHE A 152 -6.23 9.33 -13.86
CA PHE A 152 -5.58 10.18 -12.86
C PHE A 152 -5.15 9.37 -11.64
N ASP A 153 -6.06 8.56 -11.06
CA ASP A 153 -5.74 7.72 -9.90
C ASP A 153 -4.57 6.77 -10.20
N ARG A 154 -4.60 6.14 -11.38
CA ARG A 154 -3.56 5.20 -11.82
C ARG A 154 -2.21 5.89 -12.03
N GLN A 155 -2.19 7.09 -12.59
CA GLN A 155 -0.97 7.88 -12.78
C GLN A 155 -0.38 8.33 -11.45
N VAL A 156 -1.20 8.78 -10.52
CA VAL A 156 -0.76 9.14 -9.15
C VAL A 156 -0.08 7.94 -8.50
N ILE A 157 -0.71 6.78 -8.52
CA ILE A 157 -0.16 5.57 -7.91
C ILE A 157 1.16 5.14 -8.57
N ALA A 158 1.24 5.18 -9.90
CA ALA A 158 2.46 4.83 -10.62
C ALA A 158 3.64 5.74 -10.22
N ALA A 159 3.41 7.05 -10.17
CA ALA A 159 4.44 8.01 -9.79
C ALA A 159 4.85 7.88 -8.31
N VAL A 160 3.87 7.67 -7.43
CA VAL A 160 4.12 7.51 -5.99
C VAL A 160 4.92 6.23 -5.73
N THR A 161 4.51 5.09 -6.29
CA THR A 161 5.21 3.81 -6.05
C THR A 161 6.65 3.84 -6.56
N GLU A 162 6.89 4.48 -7.69
CA GLU A 162 8.25 4.66 -8.21
C GLU A 162 9.14 5.43 -7.23
N LYS A 163 8.60 6.51 -6.65
CA LYS A 163 9.35 7.37 -5.71
C LYS A 163 9.57 6.74 -4.35
N ILE A 164 8.58 6.01 -3.83
CA ILE A 164 8.65 5.50 -2.45
C ILE A 164 9.21 4.09 -2.32
N SER A 165 9.35 3.33 -3.41
CA SER A 165 9.93 1.98 -3.33
C SER A 165 11.36 1.98 -2.75
N PRO A 166 12.28 2.88 -3.18
CA PRO A 166 13.60 2.98 -2.53
C PRO A 166 13.52 3.39 -1.05
N LEU A 167 12.55 4.23 -0.70
CA LEU A 167 12.34 4.65 0.69
C LEU A 167 11.83 3.50 1.56
N ALA A 168 11.01 2.60 1.01
CA ALA A 168 10.57 1.40 1.70
C ALA A 168 11.77 0.50 2.03
N VAL A 169 12.66 0.28 1.09
CA VAL A 169 13.91 -0.46 1.32
C VAL A 169 14.72 0.18 2.44
N ALA A 170 14.93 1.49 2.38
CA ALA A 170 15.70 2.23 3.39
C ALA A 170 15.06 2.13 4.79
N PHE A 171 13.74 2.28 4.88
CA PHE A 171 13.01 2.18 6.14
C PHE A 171 13.15 0.79 6.78
N VAL A 172 12.91 -0.26 6.00
CA VAL A 172 12.98 -1.65 6.47
C VAL A 172 14.41 -2.01 6.88
N THR A 173 15.39 -1.64 6.07
CA THR A 173 16.81 -1.92 6.34
C THR A 173 17.29 -1.21 7.61
N ALA A 174 16.91 0.04 7.82
CA ALA A 174 17.24 0.79 9.03
C ALA A 174 16.60 0.19 10.29
N SER A 175 15.38 -0.33 10.16
CA SER A 175 14.67 -1.01 11.26
C SER A 175 15.36 -2.32 11.65
N ALA A 176 15.80 -3.12 10.67
CA ALA A 176 16.53 -4.35 10.92
C ALA A 176 17.86 -4.12 11.66
N SER A 177 18.56 -3.02 11.37
CA SER A 177 19.82 -2.66 12.04
C SER A 177 19.61 -2.30 13.52
N LYS A 178 18.45 -1.76 13.90
CA LYS A 178 18.11 -1.43 15.29
C LYS A 178 17.80 -2.67 16.12
N ASP A 179 17.21 -3.69 15.53
CA ASP A 179 16.82 -4.93 16.23
C ASP A 179 18.03 -5.84 16.53
N GLN A 180 19.19 -5.55 15.93
CA GLN A 180 20.44 -6.31 16.17
C GLN A 180 21.31 -5.70 17.29
N ARG A 181 20.85 -4.63 17.93
CA ARG A 181 21.53 -4.01 19.07
C ARG A 181 20.72 -4.31 20.35
#